data_4d64ef57a763d2e38852dd686e6042ed
#
_entry.id   4d64ef57a763d2e38852dd686e6042ed
#
_cell.length_a   1.000
_cell.length_b   1.000
_cell.length_c   1.000
_cell.angle_alpha   90.00
_cell.angle_beta   90.00
_cell.angle_gamma   90.00
#
_symmetry.space_group_name_H-M   'P 1'
#
loop_
_entity.id
_entity.type
_entity.pdbx_description
1 polymer ?
#
loop_
_entity_poly.entity_id
_entity_poly.type
_entity_poly.pdbx_seq_one_letter_code
_entity_poly.pdbx_strand_id
1 'polypeptide(L)'
;MKEELKDKNGLTEAEFLAQYDPDVFEHPSVTVDMILLQDEKVLLIRRGGHPALGKLAVPGGFVEPHETVQEAAARELMEETGVTNIALKELPVRSQPDRDPRCRIITVPFLVHTDSPEKFAAGDDADDAAWWNYSVKDENELVHFTLTHGDKVETFTVRRVFPQTAFPADIGYEVVGENNLAGDHAALIACAWDTLERNW
;
A
#
# COMPACT_ATOMS: atom_id res chain seq x y z
N MET A 1 -21.56 -13.81 -44.64
CA MET A 1 -20.68 -12.81 -43.96
C MET A 1 -21.46 -12.33 -42.76
N LYS A 2 -20.88 -12.39 -41.54
CA LYS A 2 -21.51 -11.74 -40.37
C LYS A 2 -21.39 -10.24 -40.59
N GLU A 3 -22.51 -9.56 -40.51
CA GLU A 3 -22.55 -8.10 -40.55
C GLU A 3 -21.75 -7.58 -39.32
N GLU A 4 -20.76 -6.74 -39.55
CA GLU A 4 -19.91 -6.20 -38.48
C GLU A 4 -20.73 -5.18 -37.69
N LEU A 5 -20.84 -5.38 -36.38
CA LEU A 5 -21.62 -4.50 -35.51
C LEU A 5 -21.01 -3.12 -35.45
N LYS A 6 -21.85 -2.10 -35.52
CA LYS A 6 -21.46 -0.69 -35.45
C LYS A 6 -22.06 -0.04 -34.20
N ASP A 7 -21.31 0.85 -33.59
CA ASP A 7 -21.75 1.65 -32.46
C ASP A 7 -22.77 2.74 -32.85
N LYS A 8 -23.23 3.56 -31.88
CA LYS A 8 -24.15 4.67 -32.10
C LYS A 8 -23.62 5.77 -33.04
N ASN A 9 -22.31 5.84 -33.28
CA ASN A 9 -21.65 6.76 -34.17
C ASN A 9 -21.38 6.14 -35.56
N GLY A 10 -21.77 4.88 -35.74
CA GLY A 10 -21.60 4.16 -37.02
C GLY A 10 -20.20 3.55 -37.20
N LEU A 11 -19.38 3.49 -36.15
CA LEU A 11 -18.03 2.93 -36.17
C LEU A 11 -18.04 1.44 -35.79
N THR A 12 -17.22 0.64 -36.47
CA THR A 12 -16.81 -0.68 -36.01
C THR A 12 -15.85 -0.55 -34.83
N GLU A 13 -15.63 -1.63 -34.06
CA GLU A 13 -14.67 -1.65 -32.96
C GLU A 13 -13.27 -1.26 -33.44
N ALA A 14 -12.82 -1.80 -34.57
CA ALA A 14 -11.51 -1.48 -35.14
C ALA A 14 -11.37 0.01 -35.52
N GLU A 15 -12.43 0.59 -36.12
CA GLU A 15 -12.45 2.02 -36.45
C GLU A 15 -12.46 2.91 -35.19
N PHE A 16 -13.18 2.50 -34.14
CA PHE A 16 -13.19 3.18 -32.85
C PHE A 16 -11.80 3.14 -32.20
N LEU A 17 -11.19 1.95 -32.07
CA LEU A 17 -9.87 1.78 -31.43
C LEU A 17 -8.76 2.54 -32.20
N ALA A 18 -8.85 2.61 -33.54
CA ALA A 18 -7.89 3.38 -34.35
C ALA A 18 -7.95 4.90 -34.13
N GLN A 19 -9.07 5.40 -33.59
CA GLN A 19 -9.29 6.81 -33.29
C GLN A 19 -9.24 7.12 -31.80
N TYR A 20 -9.15 6.09 -30.96
CA TYR A 20 -9.15 6.25 -29.51
C TYR A 20 -7.85 6.89 -29.05
N ASP A 21 -7.97 8.01 -28.39
CA ASP A 21 -6.87 8.68 -27.72
C ASP A 21 -6.94 8.38 -26.21
N PRO A 22 -6.02 7.57 -25.67
CA PRO A 22 -6.01 7.24 -24.25
C PRO A 22 -5.70 8.46 -23.38
N ASP A 23 -5.04 9.48 -23.90
CA ASP A 23 -4.56 10.63 -23.13
C ASP A 23 -5.59 11.77 -22.99
N VAL A 24 -6.82 11.56 -23.47
CA VAL A 24 -7.93 12.52 -23.29
C VAL A 24 -8.25 12.77 -21.82
N PHE A 25 -8.03 11.77 -20.96
CA PHE A 25 -8.25 11.87 -19.52
C PHE A 25 -6.93 11.71 -18.76
N GLU A 26 -6.79 12.46 -17.67
CA GLU A 26 -5.69 12.25 -16.74
C GLU A 26 -5.76 10.84 -16.13
N HIS A 27 -4.65 10.12 -16.17
CA HIS A 27 -4.54 8.78 -15.60
C HIS A 27 -3.89 8.84 -14.22
N PRO A 28 -4.50 8.27 -13.17
CA PRO A 28 -3.81 8.09 -11.91
C PRO A 28 -2.68 7.08 -12.08
N SER A 29 -1.55 7.32 -11.43
CA SER A 29 -0.55 6.28 -11.25
C SER A 29 -1.04 5.26 -10.24
N VAL A 30 -0.71 3.99 -10.45
CA VAL A 30 -1.03 2.91 -9.53
C VAL A 30 0.24 2.48 -8.80
N THR A 31 0.15 2.32 -7.48
CA THR A 31 1.21 1.78 -6.63
C THR A 31 0.70 0.58 -5.85
N VAL A 32 1.64 -0.18 -5.31
CA VAL A 32 1.39 -1.21 -4.31
C VAL A 32 2.16 -0.88 -3.04
N ASP A 33 1.59 -1.19 -1.89
CA ASP A 33 2.22 -1.05 -0.58
C ASP A 33 2.09 -2.38 0.17
N MET A 34 3.20 -2.96 0.65
CA MET A 34 3.21 -4.26 1.31
C MET A 34 3.41 -4.11 2.81
N ILE A 35 2.41 -4.54 3.58
CA ILE A 35 2.45 -4.48 5.03
C ILE A 35 2.75 -5.88 5.57
N LEU A 36 3.98 -6.08 6.03
CA LEU A 36 4.40 -7.33 6.66
C LEU A 36 4.27 -7.17 8.16
N LEU A 37 3.33 -7.91 8.74
CA LEU A 37 3.14 -7.98 10.19
C LEU A 37 3.39 -9.40 10.65
N GLN A 38 4.30 -9.57 11.63
CA GLN A 38 4.63 -10.88 12.19
C GLN A 38 5.17 -10.74 13.63
N ASP A 39 4.66 -11.55 14.56
CA ASP A 39 5.15 -11.62 15.94
C ASP A 39 5.27 -10.24 16.60
N GLU A 40 4.22 -9.42 16.50
CA GLU A 40 4.21 -8.04 16.99
C GLU A 40 5.30 -7.15 16.38
N LYS A 41 5.70 -7.44 15.13
CA LYS A 41 6.67 -6.66 14.38
C LYS A 41 6.10 -6.25 13.04
N VAL A 42 6.54 -5.10 12.56
CA VAL A 42 6.28 -4.58 11.21
C VAL A 42 7.60 -4.37 10.50
N LEU A 43 7.68 -4.80 9.23
CA LEU A 43 8.83 -4.50 8.39
C LEU A 43 8.68 -3.11 7.81
N LEU A 44 9.68 -2.26 8.03
CA LEU A 44 9.72 -0.90 7.50
C LEU A 44 11.04 -0.65 6.79
N ILE A 45 10.99 0.14 5.74
CA ILE A 45 12.15 0.68 5.04
C ILE A 45 12.34 2.16 5.42
N ARG A 46 13.55 2.68 5.19
CA ARG A 46 13.83 4.11 5.29
C ARG A 46 13.88 4.71 3.89
N ARG A 47 13.08 5.72 3.64
CA ARG A 47 13.05 6.35 2.32
C ARG A 47 14.35 7.09 1.99
N GLY A 48 15.02 6.66 0.92
CA GLY A 48 16.23 7.30 0.38
C GLY A 48 15.96 8.51 -0.52
N GLY A 49 14.69 8.80 -0.88
CA GLY A 49 14.33 9.85 -1.82
C GLY A 49 13.07 10.65 -1.45
N HIS A 50 12.87 11.77 -2.16
CA HIS A 50 11.64 12.55 -2.04
C HIS A 50 10.45 11.89 -2.75
N PRO A 51 9.22 12.16 -2.29
CA PRO A 51 8.88 12.88 -1.05
C PRO A 51 9.17 12.03 0.20
N ALA A 52 9.15 12.68 1.38
CA ALA A 52 9.34 12.03 2.67
C ALA A 52 10.73 11.39 2.87
N LEU A 53 11.80 12.02 2.33
CA LEU A 53 13.19 11.61 2.53
C LEU A 53 13.50 11.37 4.02
N GLY A 54 14.08 10.20 4.33
CA GLY A 54 14.49 9.80 5.68
C GLY A 54 13.36 9.30 6.58
N LYS A 55 12.10 9.40 6.18
CA LYS A 55 10.97 8.83 6.91
C LYS A 55 10.89 7.31 6.74
N LEU A 56 10.23 6.66 7.68
CA LEU A 56 9.90 5.24 7.60
C LEU A 56 8.73 5.02 6.64
N ALA A 57 8.73 3.90 5.95
CA ALA A 57 7.67 3.50 5.03
C ALA A 57 7.49 1.99 5.05
N VAL A 58 6.32 1.49 4.70
CA VAL A 58 6.19 0.09 4.27
C VAL A 58 6.83 -0.05 2.89
N PRO A 59 7.37 -1.23 2.53
CA PRO A 59 7.85 -1.51 1.18
C PRO A 59 6.77 -1.25 0.14
N GLY A 60 7.16 -0.75 -1.04
CA GLY A 60 6.19 -0.48 -2.11
C GLY A 60 6.71 0.37 -3.24
N GLY A 61 6.03 0.27 -4.39
CA GLY A 61 6.41 0.98 -5.60
C GLY A 61 5.32 1.07 -6.64
N PHE A 62 5.68 1.54 -7.81
CA PHE A 62 4.75 1.71 -8.93
C PHE A 62 4.51 0.37 -9.65
N VAL A 63 3.27 0.19 -10.08
CA VAL A 63 2.90 -0.91 -10.98
C VAL A 63 3.40 -0.57 -12.38
N GLU A 64 4.17 -1.48 -12.97
CA GLU A 64 4.67 -1.34 -14.33
C GLU A 64 3.59 -1.67 -15.38
N PRO A 65 3.72 -1.18 -16.65
CA PRO A 65 2.68 -1.33 -17.67
C PRO A 65 2.31 -2.78 -18.05
N HIS A 66 3.15 -3.74 -17.71
CA HIS A 66 3.02 -5.14 -18.17
C HIS A 66 2.90 -6.14 -17.02
N GLU A 67 2.57 -5.68 -15.83
CA GLU A 67 2.40 -6.54 -14.65
C GLU A 67 1.05 -6.27 -13.97
N THR A 68 0.57 -7.27 -13.25
CA THR A 68 -0.57 -7.13 -12.34
C THR A 68 -0.12 -6.50 -11.01
N VAL A 69 -1.07 -6.01 -10.21
CA VAL A 69 -0.75 -5.47 -8.86
C VAL A 69 -0.12 -6.52 -7.95
N GLN A 70 -0.44 -7.81 -8.12
CA GLN A 70 0.15 -8.90 -7.36
C GLN A 70 1.60 -9.17 -7.79
N GLU A 71 1.88 -9.09 -9.09
CA GLU A 71 3.24 -9.23 -9.63
C GLU A 71 4.10 -8.04 -9.21
N ALA A 72 3.58 -6.81 -9.27
CA ALA A 72 4.24 -5.62 -8.76
C ALA A 72 4.59 -5.77 -7.27
N ALA A 73 3.63 -6.21 -6.45
CA ALA A 73 3.85 -6.42 -5.02
C ALA A 73 4.96 -7.44 -4.73
N ALA A 74 4.99 -8.55 -5.48
CA ALA A 74 6.03 -9.56 -5.33
C ALA A 74 7.41 -9.06 -5.79
N ARG A 75 7.48 -8.30 -6.89
CA ARG A 75 8.71 -7.71 -7.43
C ARG A 75 9.28 -6.67 -6.47
N GLU A 76 8.50 -5.67 -6.10
CA GLU A 76 8.93 -4.58 -5.20
C GLU A 76 9.39 -5.13 -3.85
N LEU A 77 8.65 -6.10 -3.29
CA LEU A 77 9.02 -6.70 -2.02
C LEU A 77 10.36 -7.46 -2.12
N MET A 78 10.56 -8.19 -3.22
CA MET A 78 11.84 -8.88 -3.47
C MET A 78 12.99 -7.87 -3.64
N GLU A 79 12.77 -6.78 -4.41
CA GLU A 79 13.79 -5.77 -4.69
C GLU A 79 14.21 -5.01 -3.43
N GLU A 80 13.24 -4.60 -2.59
CA GLU A 80 13.51 -3.79 -1.40
C GLU A 80 13.91 -4.60 -0.16
N THR A 81 13.54 -5.88 -0.10
CA THR A 81 13.70 -6.68 1.13
C THR A 81 14.29 -8.07 0.93
N GLY A 82 14.42 -8.54 -0.32
CA GLY A 82 14.86 -9.92 -0.63
C GLY A 82 13.80 -11.00 -0.33
N VAL A 83 12.59 -10.64 0.07
CA VAL A 83 11.52 -11.57 0.42
C VAL A 83 10.91 -12.22 -0.80
N THR A 84 10.75 -13.53 -0.74
CA THR A 84 10.08 -14.35 -1.77
C THR A 84 9.13 -15.36 -1.12
N ASN A 85 8.32 -16.07 -1.92
CA ASN A 85 7.37 -17.07 -1.44
C ASN A 85 6.36 -16.52 -0.43
N ILE A 86 5.66 -15.49 -0.86
CA ILE A 86 4.69 -14.75 -0.05
C ILE A 86 3.25 -15.14 -0.39
N ALA A 87 2.38 -15.04 0.61
CA ALA A 87 0.94 -14.99 0.41
C ALA A 87 0.47 -13.54 0.59
N LEU A 88 -0.34 -13.08 -0.35
CA LEU A 88 -0.86 -11.71 -0.40
C LEU A 88 -2.35 -11.71 -0.10
N LYS A 89 -2.76 -10.85 0.84
CA LYS A 89 -4.16 -10.50 1.04
C LYS A 89 -4.35 -9.03 0.73
N GLU A 90 -5.17 -8.75 -0.26
CA GLU A 90 -5.54 -7.40 -0.65
C GLU A 90 -6.29 -6.71 0.49
N LEU A 91 -5.89 -5.49 0.79
CA LEU A 91 -6.55 -4.57 1.72
C LEU A 91 -7.35 -3.52 0.94
N PRO A 92 -8.23 -2.76 1.60
CA PRO A 92 -8.99 -1.70 0.95
C PRO A 92 -8.09 -0.69 0.23
N VAL A 93 -8.37 -0.47 -1.05
CA VAL A 93 -7.66 0.49 -1.92
C VAL A 93 -7.66 1.89 -1.31
N ARG A 94 -6.52 2.56 -1.34
CA ARG A 94 -6.39 3.95 -0.90
C ARG A 94 -6.35 4.88 -2.11
N SER A 95 -7.36 5.72 -2.21
CA SER A 95 -7.59 6.55 -3.40
C SER A 95 -7.92 8.01 -3.10
N GLN A 96 -7.58 8.52 -1.93
CA GLN A 96 -7.76 9.94 -1.60
C GLN A 96 -6.98 10.80 -2.60
N PRO A 97 -7.59 11.86 -3.15
CA PRO A 97 -6.97 12.65 -4.21
C PRO A 97 -5.60 13.25 -3.88
N ASP A 98 -5.41 13.60 -2.62
CA ASP A 98 -4.26 14.33 -2.08
C ASP A 98 -3.34 13.47 -1.20
N ARG A 99 -3.47 12.13 -1.28
CA ARG A 99 -2.64 11.22 -0.47
C ARG A 99 -1.14 11.29 -0.81
N ASP A 100 -0.80 11.68 -2.02
CA ASP A 100 0.57 11.85 -2.50
C ASP A 100 0.77 13.23 -3.15
N PRO A 101 1.81 13.99 -2.75
CA PRO A 101 2.02 15.35 -3.26
C PRO A 101 2.54 15.41 -4.70
N ARG A 102 2.96 14.29 -5.29
CA ARG A 102 3.54 14.26 -6.64
C ARG A 102 2.48 14.37 -7.74
N CYS A 103 1.42 13.55 -7.62
CA CYS A 103 0.32 13.50 -8.59
C CYS A 103 -0.83 12.65 -8.03
N ARG A 104 -1.85 12.41 -8.85
CA ARG A 104 -2.93 11.49 -8.52
C ARG A 104 -2.40 10.06 -8.46
N ILE A 105 -2.28 9.50 -7.23
CA ILE A 105 -1.82 8.13 -6.99
C ILE A 105 -2.90 7.34 -6.27
N ILE A 106 -3.15 6.13 -6.74
CA ILE A 106 -4.00 5.13 -6.10
C ILE A 106 -3.09 3.98 -5.69
N THR A 107 -3.14 3.56 -4.44
CA THR A 107 -2.41 2.36 -4.01
C THR A 107 -3.34 1.19 -3.73
N VAL A 108 -2.88 0.00 -4.11
CA VAL A 108 -3.46 -1.29 -3.73
C VAL A 108 -2.56 -1.88 -2.64
N PRO A 109 -2.96 -1.76 -1.36
CA PRO A 109 -2.16 -2.28 -0.26
C PRO A 109 -2.41 -3.78 -0.07
N PHE A 110 -1.37 -4.49 0.36
CA PHE A 110 -1.41 -5.91 0.67
C PHE A 110 -0.92 -6.17 2.11
N LEU A 111 -1.70 -6.94 2.87
CA LEU A 111 -1.17 -7.63 4.02
C LEU A 111 -0.39 -8.85 3.51
N VAL A 112 0.85 -8.96 3.93
CA VAL A 112 1.77 -10.01 3.47
C VAL A 112 2.03 -10.99 4.59
N HIS A 113 1.88 -12.27 4.27
CA HIS A 113 2.31 -13.38 5.12
C HIS A 113 3.47 -14.12 4.46
N THR A 114 4.45 -14.54 5.26
CA THR A 114 5.57 -15.37 4.80
C THR A 114 5.90 -16.45 5.83
N ASP A 115 6.18 -17.66 5.36
CA ASP A 115 6.60 -18.78 6.21
C ASP A 115 8.11 -18.74 6.55
N SER A 116 8.84 -17.76 6.05
CA SER A 116 10.31 -17.67 6.19
C SER A 116 10.75 -16.24 6.57
N PRO A 117 10.35 -15.74 7.75
CA PRO A 117 10.69 -14.38 8.18
C PRO A 117 12.19 -14.15 8.37
N GLU A 118 12.94 -15.21 8.58
CA GLU A 118 14.39 -15.17 8.85
C GLU A 118 15.25 -14.92 7.58
N LYS A 119 14.63 -15.02 6.40
CA LYS A 119 15.31 -14.84 5.11
C LYS A 119 15.33 -13.39 4.63
N PHE A 120 14.92 -12.46 5.47
CA PHE A 120 15.09 -11.05 5.21
C PHE A 120 16.60 -10.71 5.30
N ALA A 121 17.31 -11.02 4.24
CA ALA A 121 18.59 -10.38 4.03
C ALA A 121 18.24 -8.91 3.70
N ALA A 122 18.50 -8.01 4.67
CA ALA A 122 18.77 -6.65 4.29
C ALA A 122 19.75 -6.72 3.12
N GLY A 123 19.42 -6.11 1.97
CA GLY A 123 20.36 -6.00 0.87
C GLY A 123 21.68 -5.39 1.36
N ASP A 124 22.72 -5.33 0.53
CA ASP A 124 24.03 -4.78 0.89
C ASP A 124 23.98 -3.37 1.52
N ASP A 125 22.82 -2.68 1.46
CA ASP A 125 22.47 -1.44 2.16
C ASP A 125 21.60 -1.72 3.40
N ALA A 126 22.11 -2.58 4.30
CA ALA A 126 21.42 -3.12 5.49
C ALA A 126 20.83 -2.11 6.50
N ASP A 127 20.99 -0.81 6.26
CA ASP A 127 20.41 0.26 7.08
C ASP A 127 19.00 0.68 6.64
N ASP A 128 18.48 0.21 5.50
CA ASP A 128 17.27 0.73 4.88
C ASP A 128 16.01 -0.09 5.14
N ALA A 129 16.12 -1.39 5.49
CA ALA A 129 14.98 -2.23 5.87
C ALA A 129 15.17 -2.86 7.25
N ALA A 130 14.19 -2.72 8.15
CA ALA A 130 14.29 -3.25 9.51
C ALA A 130 12.92 -3.67 10.08
N TRP A 131 12.95 -4.71 10.91
CA TRP A 131 11.82 -5.08 11.74
C TRP A 131 11.70 -4.15 12.95
N TRP A 132 10.55 -3.53 13.07
CA TRP A 132 10.18 -2.71 14.22
C TRP A 132 9.17 -3.47 15.06
N ASN A 133 9.43 -3.62 16.37
CA ASN A 133 8.39 -4.11 17.26
C ASN A 133 7.29 -3.05 17.35
N TYR A 134 6.04 -3.48 17.40
CA TYR A 134 4.94 -2.57 17.64
C TYR A 134 4.16 -2.98 18.89
N SER A 135 3.57 -1.98 19.54
CA SER A 135 2.52 -2.16 20.53
C SER A 135 1.37 -1.22 20.22
N VAL A 136 0.16 -1.67 20.53
CA VAL A 136 -1.06 -0.94 20.19
C VAL A 136 -1.87 -0.66 21.43
N LYS A 137 -2.33 0.58 21.57
CA LYS A 137 -3.34 0.99 22.53
C LYS A 137 -4.58 1.40 21.77
N ASP A 138 -5.61 0.58 21.85
CA ASP A 138 -6.90 0.80 21.19
C ASP A 138 -7.86 1.54 22.12
N GLU A 139 -8.27 2.74 21.74
CA GLU A 139 -9.22 3.58 22.47
C GLU A 139 -10.52 3.81 21.65
N ASN A 140 -11.04 2.77 21.00
CA ASN A 140 -12.22 2.80 20.12
C ASN A 140 -12.03 3.64 18.85
N GLU A 141 -12.20 4.96 18.92
CA GLU A 141 -12.05 5.83 17.76
C GLU A 141 -10.58 6.10 17.42
N LEU A 142 -9.71 6.13 18.42
CA LEU A 142 -8.28 6.37 18.27
C LEU A 142 -7.48 5.12 18.55
N VAL A 143 -6.53 4.83 17.68
CA VAL A 143 -5.59 3.72 17.84
C VAL A 143 -4.18 4.29 17.83
N HIS A 144 -3.46 4.05 18.92
CA HIS A 144 -2.10 4.54 19.14
C HIS A 144 -1.11 3.41 18.95
N PHE A 145 -0.15 3.62 18.08
CA PHE A 145 0.95 2.70 17.84
C PHE A 145 2.26 3.26 18.42
N THR A 146 3.02 2.40 19.05
CA THR A 146 4.40 2.64 19.41
C THR A 146 5.27 1.64 18.69
N LEU A 147 6.23 2.12 17.91
CA LEU A 147 7.21 1.33 17.17
C LEU A 147 8.57 1.44 17.86
N THR A 148 9.28 0.32 18.01
CA THR A 148 10.61 0.32 18.62
C THR A 148 11.60 -0.52 17.80
N HIS A 149 12.82 0.03 17.61
CA HIS A 149 13.93 -0.67 16.98
C HIS A 149 15.25 -0.23 17.63
N GLY A 150 15.89 -1.12 18.41
CA GLY A 150 17.00 -0.73 19.28
C GLY A 150 16.58 0.37 20.25
N ASP A 151 17.34 1.46 20.27
CA ASP A 151 17.03 2.65 21.10
C ASP A 151 16.07 3.65 20.43
N LYS A 152 15.64 3.36 19.20
CA LYS A 152 14.71 4.24 18.45
C LYS A 152 13.27 3.94 18.84
N VAL A 153 12.50 4.99 19.06
CA VAL A 153 11.06 4.91 19.35
C VAL A 153 10.34 5.90 18.45
N GLU A 154 9.33 5.40 17.75
CA GLU A 154 8.44 6.19 16.90
C GLU A 154 7.00 5.95 17.33
N THR A 155 6.17 6.96 17.22
CA THR A 155 4.75 6.84 17.57
C THR A 155 3.88 7.41 16.47
N PHE A 156 2.71 6.83 16.29
CA PHE A 156 1.68 7.42 15.47
C PHE A 156 0.28 7.10 16.01
N THR A 157 -0.66 7.93 15.66
CA THR A 157 -2.06 7.76 16.02
C THR A 157 -2.90 7.80 14.75
N VAL A 158 -3.88 6.90 14.68
CA VAL A 158 -4.89 6.90 13.63
C VAL A 158 -6.28 6.98 14.24
N ARG A 159 -7.21 7.58 13.49
CA ARG A 159 -8.64 7.58 13.79
C ARG A 159 -9.34 6.58 12.90
N ARG A 160 -10.21 5.76 13.48
CA ARG A 160 -11.15 4.94 12.72
C ARG A 160 -12.21 5.80 12.07
N VAL A 161 -12.42 5.58 10.78
CA VAL A 161 -13.43 6.27 9.97
C VAL A 161 -14.40 5.24 9.42
N PHE A 162 -15.68 5.44 9.66
CA PHE A 162 -16.73 4.57 9.14
C PHE A 162 -17.33 5.22 7.89
N PRO A 163 -17.13 4.64 6.69
CA PRO A 163 -17.67 5.21 5.47
C PRO A 163 -19.21 5.25 5.51
N GLN A 164 -19.80 6.37 5.17
CA GLN A 164 -21.27 6.53 5.18
C GLN A 164 -21.99 5.74 4.09
N THR A 165 -21.27 5.26 3.08
CA THR A 165 -21.82 4.66 1.86
C THR A 165 -21.38 3.23 1.61
N ALA A 166 -20.57 2.65 2.49
CA ALA A 166 -19.97 1.33 2.29
C ALA A 166 -20.64 0.26 3.18
N PHE A 167 -20.36 -0.98 2.86
CA PHE A 167 -20.67 -2.09 3.74
C PHE A 167 -20.02 -1.88 5.10
N PRO A 168 -20.67 -2.25 6.22
CA PRO A 168 -20.17 -2.00 7.58
C PRO A 168 -18.80 -2.60 7.91
N ALA A 169 -18.25 -3.43 7.00
CA ALA A 169 -16.96 -4.07 7.18
C ALA A 169 -15.76 -3.18 6.81
N ASP A 170 -15.96 -2.09 6.05
CA ASP A 170 -14.86 -1.27 5.54
C ASP A 170 -14.54 -0.13 6.51
N ILE A 171 -13.80 -0.44 7.58
CA ILE A 171 -13.25 0.59 8.44
C ILE A 171 -12.07 1.24 7.73
N GLY A 172 -12.17 2.56 7.53
CA GLY A 172 -11.05 3.38 7.11
C GLY A 172 -10.21 3.86 8.28
N TYR A 173 -9.01 4.33 7.99
CA TYR A 173 -8.13 4.95 8.97
C TYR A 173 -7.60 6.27 8.43
N GLU A 174 -7.61 7.29 9.28
CA GLU A 174 -7.02 8.60 9.03
C GLU A 174 -5.88 8.85 10.01
N VAL A 175 -4.77 9.39 9.50
CA VAL A 175 -3.62 9.76 10.34
C VAL A 175 -3.96 11.00 11.17
N VAL A 176 -3.66 10.96 12.46
CA VAL A 176 -3.87 12.06 13.39
C VAL A 176 -2.53 12.63 13.85
N GLY A 177 -2.31 13.91 13.56
CA GLY A 177 -1.09 14.61 13.93
C GLY A 177 0.12 14.26 13.06
N GLU A 178 1.29 14.75 13.45
CA GLU A 178 2.55 14.48 12.78
C GLU A 178 3.16 13.15 13.26
N ASN A 179 3.86 12.47 12.37
CA ASN A 179 4.59 11.26 12.66
C ASN A 179 5.77 11.08 11.69
N ASN A 180 6.63 10.09 11.94
CA ASN A 180 7.81 9.81 11.12
C ASN A 180 7.58 8.74 10.03
N LEU A 181 6.31 8.44 9.68
CA LEU A 181 6.00 7.61 8.53
C LEU A 181 5.70 8.46 7.29
N ALA A 182 5.96 7.91 6.13
CA ALA A 182 5.70 8.55 4.85
C ALA A 182 4.19 8.59 4.58
N GLY A 183 3.69 9.70 4.06
CA GLY A 183 2.31 9.83 3.59
C GLY A 183 1.27 9.28 4.56
N ASP A 184 0.44 8.38 4.07
CA ASP A 184 -0.62 7.69 4.81
C ASP A 184 -0.24 6.26 5.28
N HIS A 185 1.06 5.91 5.30
CA HIS A 185 1.53 4.56 5.67
C HIS A 185 1.13 4.15 7.09
N ALA A 186 1.00 5.10 8.03
CA ALA A 186 0.45 4.85 9.36
C ALA A 186 -0.98 4.26 9.28
N ALA A 187 -1.81 4.76 8.38
CA ALA A 187 -3.16 4.24 8.17
C ALA A 187 -3.16 2.86 7.49
N LEU A 188 -2.19 2.58 6.61
CA LEU A 188 -2.01 1.25 6.01
C LEU A 188 -1.64 0.19 7.06
N ILE A 189 -0.70 0.51 7.95
CA ILE A 189 -0.28 -0.37 9.05
C ILE A 189 -1.47 -0.66 9.98
N ALA A 190 -2.25 0.36 10.34
CA ALA A 190 -3.42 0.19 11.18
C ALA A 190 -4.51 -0.68 10.54
N CYS A 191 -4.73 -0.51 9.23
CA CYS A 191 -5.66 -1.34 8.46
C CYS A 191 -5.22 -2.81 8.42
N ALA A 192 -3.94 -3.06 8.21
CA ALA A 192 -3.38 -4.40 8.21
C ALA A 192 -3.47 -5.06 9.59
N TRP A 193 -3.13 -4.32 10.65
CA TRP A 193 -3.25 -4.77 12.04
C TRP A 193 -4.69 -5.15 12.40
N ASP A 194 -5.66 -4.29 12.14
CA ASP A 194 -7.08 -4.56 12.41
C ASP A 194 -7.60 -5.76 11.63
N THR A 195 -7.10 -5.96 10.41
CA THR A 195 -7.42 -7.13 9.58
C THR A 195 -6.91 -8.42 10.22
N LEU A 196 -5.72 -8.42 10.81
CA LEU A 196 -5.18 -9.58 11.54
C LEU A 196 -5.95 -9.86 12.83
N GLU A 197 -6.27 -8.83 13.63
CA GLU A 197 -6.97 -8.97 14.91
C GLU A 197 -8.41 -9.50 14.75
N ARG A 198 -9.06 -9.23 13.63
CA ARG A 198 -10.45 -9.67 13.37
C ARG A 198 -10.57 -11.10 12.85
N ASN A 199 -9.50 -11.85 12.84
CA ASN A 199 -9.40 -13.24 12.40
C ASN A 199 -9.38 -13.41 10.86
N TRP A 200 -8.24 -13.69 10.47
CA TRP A 200 -7.96 -14.59 9.36
C TRP A 200 -8.43 -16.00 9.67
#